data_33dca733af6f06d5a3b409356d90746e
#
_entry.id   33dca733af6f06d5a3b409356d90746e
#
_cell.length_a   1.000
_cell.length_b   1.000
_cell.length_c   1.000
_cell.angle_alpha   90.00
_cell.angle_beta   90.00
_cell.angle_gamma   90.00
#
_symmetry.space_group_name_H-M   'P 1'
#
loop_
_entity.id
_entity.type
_entity.pdbx_description
1 polymer ?
#
loop_
_entity_poly.entity_id
_entity_poly.type
_entity_poly.pdbx_seq_one_letter_code
_entity_poly.pdbx_strand_id
1 'polypeptide(L)'
;VFKLENLGNETLEIKKVKPSCGCTAAILSQKTILPGETGEIKATFKSASYNGKVKKTISVLSNDPDTPSFKLTIFGEVIEEISIKPKNINFGSFRADNQTDKIVKVTIKSLSGPDFKITKTTPSKPFVETTAIEDKSGEYTLVATLKDYHKIGRFSGKVLLDTNSTKQPQASIVFYGVVEGD
;
A
#
# COMPACT_ATOMS: atom_id res chain seq x y z
N VAL A 1 -6.40 12.45 14.12
CA VAL A 1 -7.49 12.33 15.10
C VAL A 1 -8.44 13.49 14.91
N PHE A 2 -9.75 13.22 14.90
CA PHE A 2 -10.80 14.23 14.94
C PHE A 2 -11.38 14.23 16.35
N LYS A 3 -11.54 15.41 16.92
CA LYS A 3 -12.24 15.59 18.19
C LYS A 3 -13.70 15.93 17.93
N LEU A 4 -14.58 15.35 18.71
CA LEU A 4 -16.02 15.62 18.75
C LEU A 4 -16.32 16.19 20.12
N GLU A 5 -17.08 17.25 20.20
CA GLU A 5 -17.53 17.85 21.44
C GLU A 5 -19.07 17.91 21.43
N ASN A 6 -19.70 17.49 22.50
CA ASN A 6 -21.14 17.64 22.67
C ASN A 6 -21.46 19.00 23.32
N LEU A 7 -21.85 19.96 22.48
CA LEU A 7 -22.26 21.31 22.92
C LEU A 7 -23.74 21.41 23.27
N GLY A 8 -24.49 20.32 23.09
CA GLY A 8 -25.91 20.24 23.44
C GLY A 8 -26.15 20.01 24.93
N ASN A 9 -27.42 19.95 25.30
CA ASN A 9 -27.88 19.65 26.63
C ASN A 9 -28.34 18.21 26.85
N GLU A 10 -28.34 17.40 25.77
CA GLU A 10 -28.67 15.98 25.79
C GLU A 10 -27.47 15.11 25.43
N THR A 11 -27.52 13.82 25.74
CA THR A 11 -26.49 12.86 25.41
C THR A 11 -26.38 12.66 23.90
N LEU A 12 -25.18 12.86 23.34
CA LEU A 12 -24.88 12.60 21.94
C LEU A 12 -24.49 11.12 21.75
N GLU A 13 -25.27 10.43 20.92
CA GLU A 13 -24.97 9.04 20.53
C GLU A 13 -24.41 8.95 19.10
N ILE A 14 -23.21 8.40 18.96
CA ILE A 14 -22.62 8.11 17.66
C ILE A 14 -23.07 6.71 17.20
N LYS A 15 -24.04 6.68 16.31
CA LYS A 15 -24.68 5.44 15.80
C LYS A 15 -23.74 4.66 14.89
N LYS A 16 -22.97 5.38 14.03
CA LYS A 16 -22.10 4.75 13.03
C LYS A 16 -20.97 5.67 12.59
N VAL A 17 -19.78 5.07 12.39
CA VAL A 17 -18.64 5.72 11.74
C VAL A 17 -18.26 4.88 10.52
N LYS A 18 -18.39 5.44 9.31
CA LYS A 18 -18.20 4.71 8.05
C LYS A 18 -17.20 5.42 7.14
N PRO A 19 -15.99 4.88 6.94
CA PRO A 19 -15.06 5.37 5.93
C PRO A 19 -15.59 5.16 4.51
N SER A 20 -15.18 6.03 3.58
CA SER A 20 -15.57 5.97 2.16
C SER A 20 -14.90 4.85 1.38
N CYS A 21 -13.83 4.23 1.90
CA CYS A 21 -13.11 3.10 1.28
C CYS A 21 -12.49 2.19 2.33
N GLY A 22 -12.15 0.97 1.94
CA GLY A 22 -11.39 0.03 2.76
C GLY A 22 -9.93 0.44 3.01
N CYS A 23 -9.44 1.48 2.33
CA CYS A 23 -8.12 2.07 2.52
C CYS A 23 -8.03 3.00 3.75
N THR A 24 -9.16 3.32 4.37
CA THR A 24 -9.24 4.15 5.57
C THR A 24 -9.92 3.37 6.69
N ALA A 25 -9.29 3.29 7.84
CA ALA A 25 -9.91 2.80 9.07
C ALA A 25 -10.29 3.99 9.96
N ALA A 26 -11.43 3.89 10.64
CA ALA A 26 -11.87 4.89 11.61
C ALA A 26 -12.31 4.18 12.89
N ILE A 27 -11.71 4.55 14.01
CA ILE A 27 -11.98 3.99 15.33
C ILE A 27 -12.51 5.11 16.21
N LEU A 28 -13.69 4.90 16.79
CA LEU A 28 -14.33 5.81 17.74
C LEU A 28 -13.89 5.44 19.17
N SER A 29 -13.54 6.45 19.97
CA SER A 29 -13.13 6.24 21.38
C SER A 29 -14.31 5.80 22.26
N GLN A 30 -15.47 6.42 22.06
CA GLN A 30 -16.70 6.13 22.82
C GLN A 30 -17.93 6.47 21.98
N LYS A 31 -19.01 5.68 22.13
CA LYS A 31 -20.25 5.88 21.38
C LYS A 31 -21.15 6.96 21.99
N THR A 32 -21.02 7.20 23.27
CA THR A 32 -21.88 8.08 24.06
C THR A 32 -21.03 9.21 24.61
N ILE A 33 -21.43 10.46 24.37
CA ILE A 33 -20.73 11.68 24.79
C ILE A 33 -21.73 12.53 25.55
N LEU A 34 -21.51 12.71 26.84
CA LEU A 34 -22.38 13.53 27.69
C LEU A 34 -22.25 15.04 27.37
N PRO A 35 -23.23 15.88 27.75
CA PRO A 35 -23.12 17.32 27.58
C PRO A 35 -21.81 17.88 28.14
N GLY A 36 -21.09 18.67 27.33
CA GLY A 36 -19.77 19.23 27.67
C GLY A 36 -18.59 18.24 27.56
N GLU A 37 -18.82 16.97 27.26
CA GLU A 37 -17.75 16.01 27.08
C GLU A 37 -17.25 15.94 25.62
N THR A 38 -16.09 15.33 25.47
CA THR A 38 -15.42 15.12 24.16
C THR A 38 -15.23 13.65 23.85
N GLY A 39 -15.33 13.29 22.57
CA GLY A 39 -14.95 12.01 22.01
C GLY A 39 -13.91 12.16 20.91
N GLU A 40 -13.30 11.06 20.49
CA GLU A 40 -12.30 11.07 19.42
C GLU A 40 -12.62 10.03 18.35
N ILE A 41 -12.38 10.41 17.08
CA ILE A 41 -12.32 9.47 15.95
C ILE A 41 -10.90 9.44 15.44
N LYS A 42 -10.20 8.33 15.69
CA LYS A 42 -8.88 8.06 15.15
C LYS A 42 -9.01 7.50 13.74
N ALA A 43 -8.58 8.26 12.75
CA ALA A 43 -8.59 7.84 11.35
C ALA A 43 -7.18 7.46 10.90
N THR A 44 -7.06 6.30 10.23
CA THR A 44 -5.80 5.80 9.67
C THR A 44 -6.00 5.55 8.17
N PHE A 45 -5.20 6.22 7.35
CA PHE A 45 -5.18 6.04 5.90
C PHE A 45 -3.97 5.20 5.48
N LYS A 46 -4.22 4.10 4.74
CA LYS A 46 -3.17 3.26 4.15
C LYS A 46 -2.78 3.81 2.79
N SER A 47 -1.63 4.47 2.71
CA SER A 47 -1.18 5.21 1.52
C SER A 47 -0.40 4.38 0.49
N ALA A 48 -0.01 3.13 0.79
CA ALA A 48 0.91 2.32 -0.03
C ALA A 48 0.52 2.13 -1.50
N SER A 49 -0.79 2.28 -1.85
CA SER A 49 -1.28 2.14 -3.23
C SER A 49 -1.71 3.48 -3.85
N TYR A 50 -1.31 4.59 -3.25
CA TYR A 50 -1.71 5.93 -3.66
C TYR A 50 -0.49 6.78 -3.98
N ASN A 51 -0.66 7.71 -4.92
CA ASN A 51 0.30 8.73 -5.30
C ASN A 51 -0.42 10.04 -5.60
N GLY A 52 0.21 11.17 -5.28
CA GLY A 52 -0.33 12.50 -5.48
C GLY A 52 -1.42 12.87 -4.48
N LYS A 53 -2.28 13.81 -4.88
CA LYS A 53 -3.32 14.38 -4.02
C LYS A 53 -4.41 13.36 -3.71
N VAL A 54 -4.72 13.19 -2.43
CA VAL A 54 -5.76 12.28 -1.95
C VAL A 54 -6.78 13.03 -1.10
N LYS A 55 -8.07 12.66 -1.25
CA LYS A 55 -9.16 13.11 -0.42
C LYS A 55 -10.00 11.90 -0.02
N LYS A 56 -10.21 11.68 1.28
CA LYS A 56 -11.00 10.58 1.84
C LYS A 56 -12.02 11.15 2.81
N THR A 57 -13.20 10.54 2.88
CA THR A 57 -14.26 10.98 3.78
C THR A 57 -14.66 9.88 4.75
N ILE A 58 -15.11 10.28 5.93
CA ILE A 58 -15.67 9.40 6.95
C ILE A 58 -17.03 9.97 7.30
N SER A 59 -18.10 9.21 7.09
CA SER A 59 -19.44 9.57 7.49
C SER A 59 -19.65 9.19 8.94
N VAL A 60 -20.12 10.14 9.75
CA VAL A 60 -20.50 9.97 11.16
C VAL A 60 -22.01 10.13 11.24
N LEU A 61 -22.71 9.13 11.75
CA LEU A 61 -24.14 9.17 12.00
C LEU A 61 -24.38 9.27 13.50
N SER A 62 -25.24 10.19 13.93
CA SER A 62 -25.55 10.43 15.34
C SER A 62 -27.05 10.58 15.56
N ASN A 63 -27.45 10.88 16.79
CA ASN A 63 -28.80 11.32 17.18
C ASN A 63 -28.98 12.81 17.14
N ASP A 64 -27.98 13.61 16.76
CA ASP A 64 -28.08 15.05 16.62
C ASP A 64 -29.24 15.42 15.66
N PRO A 65 -30.26 16.17 16.10
CA PRO A 65 -31.41 16.48 15.26
C PRO A 65 -31.08 17.43 14.11
N ASP A 66 -30.11 18.32 14.28
CA ASP A 66 -29.74 19.32 13.28
C ASP A 66 -28.75 18.73 12.24
N THR A 67 -27.86 17.87 12.71
CA THR A 67 -26.83 17.25 11.86
C THR A 67 -26.72 15.75 12.10
N PRO A 68 -27.75 14.96 11.75
CA PRO A 68 -27.77 13.50 11.99
C PRO A 68 -26.71 12.74 11.18
N SER A 69 -26.17 13.36 10.14
CA SER A 69 -25.09 12.83 9.32
C SER A 69 -24.04 13.88 9.01
N PHE A 70 -22.84 13.68 9.54
CA PHE A 70 -21.70 14.57 9.34
C PHE A 70 -20.58 13.89 8.55
N LYS A 71 -19.85 14.65 7.72
CA LYS A 71 -18.72 14.14 6.94
C LYS A 71 -17.40 14.75 7.39
N LEU A 72 -16.52 13.91 7.94
CA LEU A 72 -15.13 14.25 8.17
C LEU A 72 -14.34 14.05 6.88
N THR A 73 -13.38 14.94 6.60
CA THR A 73 -12.53 14.84 5.42
C THR A 73 -11.06 14.77 5.82
N ILE A 74 -10.37 13.78 5.28
CA ILE A 74 -8.90 13.69 5.29
C ILE A 74 -8.42 14.08 3.90
N PHE A 75 -7.49 14.99 3.81
CA PHE A 75 -6.83 15.35 2.56
C PHE A 75 -5.32 15.48 2.79
N GLY A 76 -4.55 15.26 1.73
CA GLY A 76 -3.10 15.35 1.75
C GLY A 76 -2.52 14.99 0.40
N GLU A 77 -1.20 14.91 0.34
CA GLU A 77 -0.46 14.46 -0.82
C GLU A 77 0.43 13.27 -0.41
N VAL A 78 0.32 12.19 -1.18
CA VAL A 78 1.19 11.02 -1.05
C VAL A 78 2.35 11.20 -2.02
N ILE A 79 3.54 11.32 -1.48
CA ILE A 79 4.78 11.47 -2.26
C ILE A 79 5.46 10.10 -2.31
N GLU A 80 5.70 9.59 -3.53
CA GLU A 80 6.52 8.39 -3.73
C GLU A 80 7.99 8.75 -3.52
N GLU A 81 8.72 7.97 -2.75
CA GLU A 81 10.18 8.10 -2.62
C GLU A 81 10.93 7.28 -3.66
N ILE A 82 10.28 6.26 -4.21
CA ILE A 82 10.89 5.28 -5.11
C ILE A 82 10.00 5.13 -6.34
N SER A 83 10.54 5.40 -7.51
CA SER A 83 9.91 5.08 -8.79
C SER A 83 10.31 3.67 -9.22
N ILE A 84 9.34 2.81 -9.56
CA ILE A 84 9.54 1.44 -10.01
C ILE A 84 8.92 1.29 -11.39
N LYS A 85 9.73 0.90 -12.40
CA LYS A 85 9.31 0.74 -13.81
C LYS A 85 9.90 -0.51 -14.43
N PRO A 86 9.09 -1.45 -14.97
CA PRO A 86 7.62 -1.51 -14.83
C PRO A 86 7.18 -1.75 -13.37
N LYS A 87 5.91 -1.43 -13.04
CA LYS A 87 5.38 -1.60 -11.66
C LYS A 87 5.25 -3.05 -11.22
N ASN A 88 5.25 -4.00 -12.17
CA ASN A 88 5.13 -5.43 -11.94
C ASN A 88 6.18 -6.18 -12.75
N ILE A 89 6.58 -7.35 -12.25
CA ILE A 89 7.43 -8.31 -12.96
C ILE A 89 6.49 -9.31 -13.64
N ASN A 90 6.40 -9.23 -14.98
CA ASN A 90 5.59 -10.14 -15.76
C ASN A 90 6.51 -11.13 -16.49
N PHE A 91 6.51 -12.40 -16.09
CA PHE A 91 7.29 -13.46 -16.75
C PHE A 91 6.62 -13.99 -18.03
N GLY A 92 5.42 -13.49 -18.37
CA GLY A 92 4.66 -13.91 -19.53
C GLY A 92 4.00 -15.27 -19.40
N SER A 93 3.61 -15.82 -20.56
CA SER A 93 3.15 -17.20 -20.72
C SER A 93 4.24 -18.02 -21.39
N PHE A 94 4.44 -19.26 -20.93
CA PHE A 94 5.40 -20.20 -21.52
C PHE A 94 4.98 -21.64 -21.24
N ARG A 95 5.49 -22.56 -22.05
CA ARG A 95 5.20 -24.00 -21.92
C ARG A 95 6.09 -24.64 -20.87
N ALA A 96 5.58 -25.67 -20.20
CA ALA A 96 6.28 -26.37 -19.13
C ALA A 96 7.56 -27.09 -19.61
N ASP A 97 7.65 -27.45 -20.88
CA ASP A 97 8.82 -28.08 -21.54
C ASP A 97 9.92 -27.08 -21.92
N ASN A 98 9.63 -25.78 -21.88
CA ASN A 98 10.62 -24.74 -22.23
C ASN A 98 11.40 -24.32 -20.97
N GLN A 99 12.48 -25.04 -20.70
CA GLN A 99 13.32 -24.92 -19.48
C GLN A 99 14.28 -23.71 -19.46
N THR A 100 14.09 -22.70 -20.30
CA THR A 100 14.96 -21.53 -20.27
C THR A 100 14.56 -20.59 -19.13
N ASP A 101 15.55 -20.14 -18.36
CA ASP A 101 15.37 -19.09 -17.35
C ASP A 101 14.68 -17.86 -17.96
N LYS A 102 13.60 -17.40 -17.31
CA LYS A 102 12.91 -16.18 -17.72
C LYS A 102 13.45 -15.02 -16.90
N ILE A 103 14.02 -14.04 -17.56
CA ILE A 103 14.64 -12.89 -16.93
C ILE A 103 13.81 -11.64 -17.22
N VAL A 104 13.43 -10.91 -16.16
CA VAL A 104 12.76 -9.62 -16.25
C VAL A 104 13.58 -8.59 -15.50
N LYS A 105 13.77 -7.42 -16.11
CA LYS A 105 14.48 -6.29 -15.51
C LYS A 105 13.49 -5.21 -15.13
N VAL A 106 13.70 -4.63 -13.94
CA VAL A 106 12.89 -3.52 -13.41
C VAL A 106 13.83 -2.41 -12.97
N THR A 107 13.62 -1.22 -13.48
CA THR A 107 14.37 -0.02 -13.05
C THR A 107 13.73 0.54 -11.78
N ILE A 108 14.54 0.77 -10.77
CA ILE A 108 14.16 1.36 -9.49
C ILE A 108 14.98 2.64 -9.33
N LYS A 109 14.30 3.76 -9.15
CA LYS A 109 14.94 5.07 -9.03
C LYS A 109 14.48 5.78 -7.78
N SER A 110 15.43 6.29 -7.00
CA SER A 110 15.14 7.21 -5.91
C SER A 110 14.60 8.54 -6.43
N LEU A 111 13.56 9.05 -5.77
CA LEU A 111 13.01 10.40 -5.96
C LEU A 111 13.41 11.33 -4.82
N SER A 112 14.07 10.81 -3.78
CA SER A 112 14.50 11.55 -2.58
C SER A 112 15.99 11.88 -2.51
N GLY A 113 16.79 11.41 -3.47
CA GLY A 113 18.21 11.77 -3.56
C GLY A 113 19.16 10.59 -3.82
N PRO A 114 20.46 10.87 -3.95
CA PRO A 114 21.47 9.89 -4.36
C PRO A 114 21.86 8.88 -3.26
N ASP A 115 21.62 9.22 -2.00
CA ASP A 115 22.01 8.36 -0.86
C ASP A 115 21.09 7.16 -0.62
N PHE A 116 20.07 7.01 -1.45
CA PHE A 116 19.15 5.87 -1.41
C PHE A 116 19.89 4.58 -1.76
N LYS A 117 19.65 3.52 -0.96
CA LYS A 117 20.18 2.17 -1.21
C LYS A 117 19.12 1.11 -1.01
N ILE A 118 19.14 0.13 -1.91
CA ILE A 118 18.44 -1.15 -1.71
C ILE A 118 19.42 -2.04 -0.93
N THR A 119 19.04 -2.41 0.29
CA THR A 119 19.91 -3.18 1.21
C THR A 119 19.69 -4.68 1.07
N LYS A 120 18.47 -5.09 0.66
CA LYS A 120 18.12 -6.50 0.49
C LYS A 120 16.95 -6.65 -0.49
N THR A 121 16.95 -7.77 -1.22
CA THR A 121 15.80 -8.23 -2.02
C THR A 121 15.38 -9.60 -1.52
N THR A 122 14.07 -9.80 -1.32
CA THR A 122 13.52 -11.05 -0.79
C THR A 122 12.29 -11.47 -1.60
N PRO A 123 12.43 -12.42 -2.52
CA PRO A 123 11.28 -12.97 -3.24
C PRO A 123 10.46 -13.89 -2.32
N SER A 124 9.14 -13.85 -2.45
CA SER A 124 8.19 -14.65 -1.66
C SER A 124 8.08 -16.10 -2.12
N LYS A 125 8.75 -16.47 -3.19
CA LYS A 125 8.74 -17.84 -3.77
C LYS A 125 10.17 -18.28 -4.09
N PRO A 126 10.55 -19.53 -3.75
CA PRO A 126 11.92 -20.02 -3.91
C PRO A 126 12.36 -20.18 -5.37
N PHE A 127 11.42 -20.28 -6.30
CA PHE A 127 11.70 -20.39 -7.74
C PHE A 127 11.91 -19.02 -8.43
N VAL A 128 11.92 -17.92 -7.68
CA VAL A 128 12.29 -16.60 -8.19
C VAL A 128 13.54 -16.13 -7.47
N GLU A 129 14.58 -15.84 -8.21
CA GLU A 129 15.80 -15.21 -7.72
C GLU A 129 15.81 -13.74 -8.08
N THR A 130 16.39 -12.92 -7.23
CA THR A 130 16.46 -11.48 -7.48
C THR A 130 17.81 -10.90 -7.08
N THR A 131 18.35 -10.04 -7.95
CA THR A 131 19.57 -9.28 -7.69
C THR A 131 19.33 -7.82 -8.02
N ALA A 132 19.63 -6.91 -7.10
CA ALA A 132 19.62 -5.48 -7.34
C ALA A 132 21.05 -5.02 -7.68
N ILE A 133 21.21 -4.41 -8.84
CA ILE A 133 22.48 -3.85 -9.33
C ILE A 133 22.35 -2.34 -9.30
N GLU A 134 23.27 -1.66 -8.62
CA GLU A 134 23.34 -0.21 -8.65
C GLU A 134 23.99 0.24 -9.96
N ASP A 135 23.20 0.90 -10.82
CA ASP A 135 23.69 1.42 -12.11
C ASP A 135 24.38 2.76 -11.91
N LYS A 136 23.81 3.58 -11.06
CA LYS A 136 24.37 4.87 -10.59
C LYS A 136 23.69 5.24 -9.27
N SER A 137 24.25 6.23 -8.58
CA SER A 137 23.77 6.66 -7.27
C SER A 137 22.26 6.89 -7.24
N GLY A 138 21.56 6.10 -6.42
CA GLY A 138 20.10 6.14 -6.27
C GLY A 138 19.28 5.53 -7.42
N GLU A 139 19.92 4.83 -8.37
CA GLU A 139 19.25 4.13 -9.47
C GLU A 139 19.74 2.69 -9.58
N TYR A 140 18.80 1.75 -9.61
CA TYR A 140 19.06 0.31 -9.59
C TYR A 140 18.32 -0.41 -10.71
N THR A 141 18.98 -1.44 -11.27
CA THR A 141 18.32 -2.48 -12.06
C THR A 141 18.09 -3.70 -11.17
N LEU A 142 16.83 -4.01 -10.87
CA LEU A 142 16.45 -5.29 -10.28
C LEU A 142 16.30 -6.32 -11.39
N VAL A 143 17.16 -7.34 -11.36
CA VAL A 143 17.07 -8.51 -12.23
C VAL A 143 16.28 -9.59 -11.48
N ALA A 144 15.13 -9.99 -12.02
CA ALA A 144 14.33 -11.09 -11.51
C ALA A 144 14.39 -12.27 -12.47
N THR A 145 14.83 -13.43 -11.98
CA THR A 145 14.98 -14.65 -12.74
C THR A 145 14.03 -15.71 -12.21
N LEU A 146 13.19 -16.27 -13.09
CA LEU A 146 12.37 -17.43 -12.81
C LEU A 146 13.20 -18.67 -13.09
N LYS A 147 13.39 -19.52 -12.08
CA LYS A 147 14.19 -20.75 -12.13
C LYS A 147 13.30 -21.99 -12.08
N ASP A 148 13.61 -22.97 -12.94
CA ASP A 148 13.08 -24.36 -12.89
C ASP A 148 11.60 -24.50 -12.42
N TYR A 149 10.71 -23.69 -12.98
CA TYR A 149 9.31 -23.71 -12.60
C TYR A 149 8.43 -24.34 -13.69
N HIS A 150 7.97 -25.58 -13.43
CA HIS A 150 7.22 -26.41 -14.38
C HIS A 150 5.76 -26.64 -14.01
N LYS A 151 5.30 -26.11 -12.87
CA LYS A 151 3.92 -26.34 -12.42
C LYS A 151 2.94 -25.59 -13.33
N ILE A 152 2.15 -26.34 -14.10
CA ILE A 152 1.10 -25.80 -14.98
C ILE A 152 0.12 -24.93 -14.21
N GLY A 153 -0.27 -23.81 -14.80
CA GLY A 153 -1.21 -22.85 -14.24
C GLY A 153 -0.59 -21.49 -13.96
N ARG A 154 -1.37 -20.63 -13.32
CA ARG A 154 -0.95 -19.28 -12.95
C ARG A 154 -0.13 -19.30 -11.67
N PHE A 155 0.92 -18.51 -11.62
CA PHE A 155 1.65 -18.24 -10.40
C PHE A 155 1.79 -16.75 -10.16
N SER A 156 1.92 -16.38 -8.91
CA SER A 156 2.17 -15.00 -8.49
C SER A 156 2.87 -14.96 -7.14
N GLY A 157 3.47 -13.83 -6.87
CA GLY A 157 4.12 -13.53 -5.60
C GLY A 157 4.57 -12.09 -5.56
N LYS A 158 5.46 -11.79 -4.63
CA LYS A 158 6.05 -10.46 -4.48
C LYS A 158 7.53 -10.54 -4.18
N VAL A 159 8.28 -9.54 -4.61
CA VAL A 159 9.65 -9.27 -4.18
C VAL A 159 9.57 -8.13 -3.16
N LEU A 160 10.08 -8.34 -1.96
CA LEU A 160 10.28 -7.28 -0.99
C LEU A 160 11.66 -6.65 -1.23
N LEU A 161 11.71 -5.34 -1.15
CA LEU A 161 12.91 -4.53 -1.27
C LEU A 161 13.07 -3.81 0.08
N ASP A 162 14.10 -4.17 0.84
CA ASP A 162 14.49 -3.41 2.03
C ASP A 162 15.39 -2.26 1.59
N THR A 163 15.20 -1.09 2.16
CA THR A 163 15.91 0.14 1.79
C THR A 163 16.49 0.82 3.01
N ASN A 164 17.40 1.76 2.80
CA ASN A 164 17.91 2.62 3.87
C ASN A 164 17.03 3.87 4.14
N SER A 165 15.93 4.04 3.41
CA SER A 165 15.03 5.19 3.63
C SER A 165 14.25 5.03 4.94
N THR A 166 14.29 6.06 5.79
CA THR A 166 13.49 6.09 7.02
C THR A 166 12.00 6.31 6.76
N LYS A 167 11.64 6.91 5.61
CA LYS A 167 10.25 7.17 5.23
C LYS A 167 9.63 6.00 4.48
N GLN A 168 10.43 5.26 3.70
CA GLN A 168 10.01 4.07 2.97
C GLN A 168 11.03 2.94 3.17
N PRO A 169 11.12 2.38 4.38
CA PRO A 169 12.11 1.35 4.70
C PRO A 169 11.90 0.06 3.92
N GLN A 170 10.69 -0.14 3.35
CA GLN A 170 10.37 -1.31 2.55
C GLN A 170 9.46 -0.94 1.37
N ALA A 171 9.72 -1.54 0.20
CA ALA A 171 8.86 -1.51 -0.98
C ALA A 171 8.57 -2.94 -1.43
N SER A 172 7.57 -3.12 -2.30
CA SER A 172 7.27 -4.43 -2.87
C SER A 172 6.88 -4.34 -4.34
N ILE A 173 7.31 -5.34 -5.12
CA ILE A 173 6.97 -5.49 -6.54
C ILE A 173 6.25 -6.83 -6.69
N VAL A 174 5.07 -6.81 -7.27
CA VAL A 174 4.32 -8.04 -7.58
C VAL A 174 4.93 -8.69 -8.82
N PHE A 175 5.07 -10.01 -8.79
CA PHE A 175 5.40 -10.81 -9.97
C PHE A 175 4.30 -11.82 -10.29
N TYR A 176 4.20 -12.17 -11.55
CA TYR A 176 3.26 -13.19 -12.05
C TYR A 176 3.67 -13.76 -13.39
N GLY A 177 3.08 -14.90 -13.72
CA GLY A 177 3.22 -15.56 -15.01
C GLY A 177 2.26 -16.73 -15.16
N VAL A 178 2.27 -17.38 -16.31
CA VAL A 178 1.43 -18.53 -16.63
C VAL A 178 2.30 -19.61 -17.26
N VAL A 179 2.21 -20.84 -16.74
CA VAL A 179 2.78 -22.04 -17.36
C VAL A 179 1.65 -22.76 -18.08
N GLU A 180 1.79 -22.90 -19.39
CA GLU A 180 0.83 -23.60 -20.24
C GLU A 180 1.17 -25.10 -20.26
N GLY A 181 0.13 -25.94 -20.26
CA GLY A 181 0.24 -27.35 -20.53
C GLY A 181 0.41 -27.63 -22.04
N ASP A 182 0.63 -28.88 -22.36
CA ASP A 182 0.64 -29.39 -23.74
C ASP A 182 -0.76 -29.36 -24.34
#